data_e09c6a74ecd025f25cf14d49e54662c5
#
_entry.id   e09c6a74ecd025f25cf14d49e54662c5
#
_cell.length_a   1.000
_cell.length_b   1.000
_cell.length_c   1.000
_cell.angle_alpha   90.00
_cell.angle_beta   90.00
_cell.angle_gamma   90.00
#
_symmetry.space_group_name_H-M   'P 1'
#
loop_
_entity.id
_entity.type
_entity.pdbx_description
1 polymer ?
#
loop_
_entity_poly.entity_id
_entity_poly.type
_entity_poly.pdbx_seq_one_letter_code
_entity_poly.pdbx_strand_id
1 'polypeptide(L)'
;MKIKLFLITLMVTTGLFAQRTPETIQSKKLGNRTFTVVTPASYESSPEKKYPTLLVLDGEYLLDPFEGILKYGAYWDDLPEMIIIAVNQNYGETRFADSEFDEAGFPSGSGANFFEFIGQELYPYVDKKYRTLPFRIIAGHDTTAGFLNFYLYKDNPVFNAYISLAPEMAPEMEKRVAERLTKITKPLFYYQATGEGDLKEINEKAAELDANIKVIPNATFKYQNDAFKGASHYSLVAKAVPNAIYFVFDGYQPISMVEFQDKILKLDAGYTDYLIAKYDELEKRFGFKIKPRLSDFKAIEAAILKNKAYNELMPLSDFANKHYPKTTLGTYHEALYFEKTGNYKKAIKSYQKAFTQEAVREITKDFMMNRAEALKGKPDEPTEDAPAETPTNQPTEKTE
;
A
#
# COMPACT_ATOMS: atom_id res chain seq x y z
N MET A 1 48.03 -43.75 2.43
CA MET A 1 46.86 -43.32 3.25
C MET A 1 46.43 -41.93 2.78
N LYS A 2 45.37 -41.85 1.95
CA LYS A 2 44.90 -40.58 1.36
C LYS A 2 43.74 -40.07 2.22
N ILE A 3 43.94 -38.99 2.96
CA ILE A 3 42.93 -38.31 3.75
C ILE A 3 42.08 -37.50 2.76
N LYS A 4 40.81 -37.88 2.55
CA LYS A 4 39.83 -37.08 1.83
C LYS A 4 39.29 -36.01 2.77
N LEU A 5 39.66 -34.76 2.52
CA LEU A 5 39.12 -33.58 3.21
C LEU A 5 37.69 -33.40 2.73
N PHE A 6 36.71 -33.65 3.60
CA PHE A 6 35.28 -33.38 3.34
C PHE A 6 35.02 -31.92 3.71
N LEU A 7 34.91 -31.05 2.70
CA LEU A 7 34.47 -29.66 2.91
C LEU A 7 32.95 -29.70 3.15
N ILE A 8 32.53 -29.55 4.40
CA ILE A 8 31.15 -29.33 4.75
C ILE A 8 30.84 -27.84 4.45
N THR A 9 30.22 -27.56 3.33
CA THR A 9 29.67 -26.24 3.03
C THR A 9 28.44 -26.06 3.91
N LEU A 10 28.57 -25.30 4.98
CA LEU A 10 27.48 -24.88 5.83
C LEU A 10 26.62 -23.87 5.02
N MET A 11 25.56 -24.35 4.37
CA MET A 11 24.51 -23.46 3.81
C MET A 11 23.83 -22.78 5.00
N VAL A 12 24.23 -21.57 5.31
CA VAL A 12 23.44 -20.68 6.16
C VAL A 12 22.21 -20.27 5.34
N THR A 13 21.10 -20.95 5.56
CA THR A 13 19.79 -20.48 5.10
C THR A 13 19.46 -19.26 5.95
N THR A 14 19.80 -18.07 5.46
CA THR A 14 19.25 -16.83 6.01
C THR A 14 17.76 -16.85 5.72
N GLY A 15 16.97 -17.21 6.74
CA GLY A 15 15.52 -17.12 6.66
C GLY A 15 15.14 -15.68 6.32
N LEU A 16 14.27 -15.49 5.33
CA LEU A 16 13.65 -14.23 4.97
C LEU A 16 12.64 -13.82 6.08
N PHE A 17 13.17 -13.36 7.20
CA PHE A 17 12.35 -12.82 8.30
C PHE A 17 12.49 -11.31 8.34
N ALA A 18 11.42 -10.62 8.70
CA ALA A 18 11.49 -9.21 9.09
C ALA A 18 12.57 -9.06 10.19
N GLN A 19 13.49 -8.14 9.96
CA GLN A 19 14.61 -7.93 10.88
C GLN A 19 14.31 -6.75 11.79
N ARG A 20 14.36 -6.96 13.10
CA ARG A 20 14.34 -5.90 14.11
C ARG A 20 15.76 -5.44 14.39
N THR A 21 16.05 -4.19 14.12
CA THR A 21 17.37 -3.58 14.32
C THR A 21 17.27 -2.45 15.34
N PRO A 22 17.87 -2.59 16.52
CA PRO A 22 17.96 -1.48 17.46
C PRO A 22 18.89 -0.40 16.92
N GLU A 23 18.49 0.85 17.07
CA GLU A 23 19.20 2.02 16.58
C GLU A 23 19.29 3.07 17.68
N THR A 24 20.31 3.93 17.59
CA THR A 24 20.48 5.06 18.51
C THR A 24 20.90 6.30 17.74
N ILE A 25 20.24 7.41 18.00
CA ILE A 25 20.64 8.74 17.52
C ILE A 25 21.07 9.58 18.73
N GLN A 26 22.23 10.21 18.66
CA GLN A 26 22.63 11.27 19.56
C GLN A 26 21.89 12.55 19.14
N SER A 27 20.74 12.81 19.77
CA SER A 27 19.98 14.04 19.51
C SER A 27 20.72 15.27 20.02
N LYS A 28 20.55 16.38 19.30
CA LYS A 28 21.16 17.67 19.67
C LYS A 28 20.61 18.22 21.00
N LYS A 29 19.35 17.91 21.33
CA LYS A 29 18.63 18.48 22.48
C LYS A 29 18.17 17.43 23.51
N LEU A 30 18.07 16.16 23.13
CA LEU A 30 17.44 15.11 23.95
C LEU A 30 18.44 14.00 24.39
N GLY A 31 19.73 14.16 24.10
CA GLY A 31 20.71 13.10 24.39
C GLY A 31 20.52 11.88 23.49
N ASN A 32 20.87 10.69 24.02
CA ASN A 32 20.70 9.45 23.28
C ASN A 32 19.21 9.05 23.19
N ARG A 33 18.71 8.91 21.96
CA ARG A 33 17.36 8.39 21.70
C ARG A 33 17.45 7.06 20.98
N THR A 34 16.83 6.06 21.57
CA THR A 34 16.79 4.70 21.01
C THR A 34 15.48 4.41 20.33
N PHE A 35 15.54 3.62 19.27
CA PHE A 35 14.37 3.15 18.52
C PHE A 35 14.68 1.83 17.85
N THR A 36 13.68 1.09 17.49
CA THR A 36 13.80 -0.17 16.73
C THR A 36 13.29 0.04 15.33
N VAL A 37 14.10 -0.32 14.33
CA VAL A 37 13.65 -0.36 12.94
C VAL A 37 13.33 -1.81 12.57
N VAL A 38 12.12 -2.03 12.03
CA VAL A 38 11.70 -3.32 11.50
C VAL A 38 11.61 -3.21 9.98
N THR A 39 12.46 -3.97 9.30
CA THR A 39 12.40 -4.07 7.83
C THR A 39 11.49 -5.22 7.41
N PRO A 40 10.73 -5.07 6.30
CA PRO A 40 9.84 -6.12 5.83
C PRO A 40 10.59 -7.32 5.24
N ALA A 41 9.88 -8.45 5.07
CA ALA A 41 10.48 -9.71 4.63
C ALA A 41 11.20 -9.62 3.27
N SER A 42 10.67 -8.81 2.32
CA SER A 42 11.31 -8.63 1.01
C SER A 42 12.47 -7.63 1.00
N TYR A 43 12.82 -7.03 2.15
CA TYR A 43 13.80 -5.94 2.19
C TYR A 43 15.15 -6.34 1.61
N GLU A 44 15.73 -7.48 2.02
CA GLU A 44 17.02 -7.96 1.51
C GLU A 44 16.92 -8.56 0.11
N SER A 45 15.82 -9.25 -0.21
CA SER A 45 15.64 -9.92 -1.51
C SER A 45 15.23 -8.98 -2.65
N SER A 46 14.83 -7.75 -2.34
CA SER A 46 14.35 -6.77 -3.31
C SER A 46 15.08 -5.42 -3.14
N PRO A 47 16.37 -5.31 -3.56
CA PRO A 47 17.22 -4.15 -3.27
C PRO A 47 16.73 -2.83 -3.86
N GLU A 48 15.97 -2.88 -4.96
CA GLU A 48 15.42 -1.69 -5.61
C GLU A 48 14.06 -1.24 -5.04
N LYS A 49 13.42 -2.10 -4.22
CA LYS A 49 12.10 -1.79 -3.66
C LYS A 49 12.23 -0.79 -2.52
N LYS A 50 11.32 0.20 -2.53
CA LYS A 50 11.14 1.18 -1.46
C LYS A 50 9.83 0.92 -0.73
N TYR A 51 9.74 1.36 0.51
CA TYR A 51 8.65 1.02 1.43
C TYR A 51 8.07 2.25 2.11
N PRO A 52 6.75 2.35 2.28
CA PRO A 52 6.14 3.33 3.16
C PRO A 52 6.60 3.09 4.60
N THR A 53 6.49 4.11 5.45
CA THR A 53 6.96 4.03 6.84
C THR A 53 5.83 4.20 7.83
N LEU A 54 5.90 3.46 8.94
CA LEU A 54 5.06 3.64 10.11
C LEU A 54 5.96 4.01 11.31
N LEU A 55 5.79 5.21 11.83
CA LEU A 55 6.36 5.62 13.11
C LEU A 55 5.39 5.23 14.23
N VAL A 56 5.85 4.40 15.13
CA VAL A 56 5.11 3.98 16.32
C VAL A 56 5.73 4.64 17.54
N LEU A 57 5.00 5.50 18.19
CA LEU A 57 5.34 6.01 19.52
C LEU A 57 5.04 4.92 20.56
N ASP A 58 5.62 5.02 21.76
CA ASP A 58 5.51 3.94 22.77
C ASP A 58 5.93 2.56 22.22
N GLY A 59 7.06 2.52 21.52
CA GLY A 59 7.53 1.35 20.78
C GLY A 59 7.64 0.07 21.59
N GLU A 60 7.81 0.17 22.91
CA GLU A 60 7.96 -0.94 23.83
C GLU A 60 6.73 -1.85 23.87
N TYR A 61 5.53 -1.31 23.66
CA TYR A 61 4.29 -2.13 23.71
C TYR A 61 3.43 -2.01 22.44
N LEU A 62 3.57 -0.95 21.65
CA LEU A 62 2.80 -0.80 20.42
C LEU A 62 3.44 -1.47 19.21
N LEU A 63 4.77 -1.73 19.22
CA LEU A 63 5.43 -2.36 18.08
C LEU A 63 4.81 -3.69 17.70
N ASP A 64 4.62 -4.60 18.65
CA ASP A 64 4.15 -5.96 18.38
C ASP A 64 2.75 -6.02 17.75
N PRO A 65 1.73 -5.29 18.23
CA PRO A 65 0.42 -5.23 17.57
C PRO A 65 0.49 -4.74 16.11
N PHE A 66 1.24 -3.66 15.84
CA PHE A 66 1.36 -3.12 14.49
C PHE A 66 2.15 -4.05 13.57
N GLU A 67 3.29 -4.57 14.03
CA GLU A 67 4.11 -5.50 13.24
C GLU A 67 3.32 -6.78 12.90
N GLY A 68 2.57 -7.32 13.85
CA GLY A 68 1.76 -8.53 13.64
C GLY A 68 0.73 -8.36 12.54
N ILE A 69 -0.04 -7.26 12.56
CA ILE A 69 -1.05 -6.96 11.54
C ILE A 69 -0.42 -6.69 10.18
N LEU A 70 0.67 -5.90 10.12
CA LEU A 70 1.35 -5.60 8.87
C LEU A 70 1.98 -6.84 8.23
N LYS A 71 2.60 -7.71 9.02
CA LYS A 71 3.13 -9.00 8.54
C LYS A 71 2.03 -9.91 7.99
N TYR A 72 0.92 -10.02 8.73
CA TYR A 72 -0.21 -10.83 8.31
C TYR A 72 -0.82 -10.32 7.00
N GLY A 73 -1.12 -9.03 6.92
CA GLY A 73 -1.71 -8.44 5.73
C GLY A 73 -0.77 -8.47 4.51
N ALA A 74 0.54 -8.25 4.71
CA ALA A 74 1.52 -8.35 3.63
C ALA A 74 1.69 -9.79 3.11
N TYR A 75 1.57 -10.80 3.98
CA TYR A 75 1.60 -12.22 3.56
C TYR A 75 0.47 -12.55 2.57
N TRP A 76 -0.71 -11.97 2.75
CA TRP A 76 -1.87 -12.16 1.87
C TRP A 76 -2.00 -11.12 0.75
N ASP A 77 -1.04 -10.20 0.64
CA ASP A 77 -1.07 -9.07 -0.31
C ASP A 77 -2.26 -8.10 -0.06
N ASP A 78 -2.82 -8.13 1.14
CA ASP A 78 -3.90 -7.23 1.59
C ASP A 78 -3.38 -5.87 2.05
N LEU A 79 -2.14 -5.82 2.56
CA LEU A 79 -1.47 -4.62 3.03
C LEU A 79 -0.09 -4.50 2.38
N PRO A 80 0.42 -3.27 2.19
CA PRO A 80 1.79 -3.11 1.70
C PRO A 80 2.80 -3.54 2.76
N GLU A 81 3.92 -4.06 2.32
CA GLU A 81 5.10 -4.19 3.19
C GLU A 81 5.60 -2.80 3.58
N MET A 82 5.91 -2.62 4.87
CA MET A 82 6.30 -1.33 5.44
C MET A 82 7.58 -1.45 6.28
N ILE A 83 8.32 -0.34 6.39
CA ILE A 83 9.34 -0.17 7.42
C ILE A 83 8.66 0.42 8.66
N ILE A 84 8.83 -0.22 9.82
CA ILE A 84 8.31 0.29 11.08
C ILE A 84 9.47 0.92 11.87
N ILE A 85 9.24 2.10 12.43
CA ILE A 85 10.17 2.82 13.31
C ILE A 85 9.48 2.93 14.67
N ALA A 86 9.90 2.15 15.64
CA ALA A 86 9.33 2.12 16.98
C ALA A 86 10.22 2.89 17.94
N VAL A 87 9.77 4.05 18.41
CA VAL A 87 10.56 4.90 19.33
C VAL A 87 10.34 4.43 20.76
N ASN A 88 11.44 4.24 21.48
CA ASN A 88 11.41 3.83 22.87
C ASN A 88 11.25 5.06 23.78
N GLN A 89 10.18 5.08 24.58
CA GLN A 89 9.82 6.23 25.43
C GLN A 89 9.49 5.86 26.89
N ASN A 90 9.34 4.58 27.21
CA ASN A 90 8.91 4.12 28.53
C ASN A 90 10.05 4.02 29.56
N TYR A 91 10.99 4.97 29.52
CA TYR A 91 12.06 5.07 30.53
C TYR A 91 11.75 6.19 31.52
N GLY A 92 11.18 5.82 32.67
CA GLY A 92 10.82 6.78 33.72
C GLY A 92 9.85 7.87 33.22
N GLU A 93 10.20 9.13 33.42
CA GLU A 93 9.40 10.29 33.04
C GLU A 93 9.50 10.66 31.54
N THR A 94 10.31 9.95 30.74
CA THR A 94 10.64 10.35 29.36
C THR A 94 9.37 10.44 28.49
N ARG A 95 8.44 9.50 28.61
CA ARG A 95 7.18 9.47 27.85
C ARG A 95 6.36 10.74 28.06
N PHE A 96 6.19 11.16 29.32
CA PHE A 96 5.44 12.38 29.66
C PHE A 96 6.20 13.62 29.21
N ALA A 97 7.51 13.68 29.45
CA ALA A 97 8.35 14.79 29.03
C ALA A 97 8.35 14.98 27.49
N ASP A 98 8.39 13.90 26.72
CA ASP A 98 8.30 13.93 25.26
C ASP A 98 6.95 14.43 24.73
N SER A 99 5.91 14.38 25.55
CA SER A 99 4.56 14.80 25.18
C SER A 99 4.13 16.11 25.84
N GLU A 100 5.06 16.81 26.51
CA GLU A 100 4.82 18.05 27.25
C GLU A 100 4.26 19.15 26.35
N PHE A 101 3.25 19.87 26.85
CA PHE A 101 2.66 21.04 26.21
C PHE A 101 2.43 22.16 27.22
N ASP A 102 2.30 23.39 26.72
CA ASP A 102 2.02 24.59 27.54
C ASP A 102 0.50 24.77 27.79
N GLU A 103 0.17 25.79 28.62
CA GLU A 103 -1.23 26.12 28.93
C GLU A 103 -2.04 26.53 27.69
N ALA A 104 -1.37 26.98 26.63
CA ALA A 104 -2.01 27.29 25.36
C ALA A 104 -2.19 26.07 24.45
N GLY A 105 -1.75 24.87 24.88
CA GLY A 105 -1.90 23.62 24.15
C GLY A 105 -0.95 23.47 22.96
N PHE A 106 0.29 23.98 23.08
CA PHE A 106 1.37 23.80 22.10
C PHE A 106 2.51 22.99 22.72
N PRO A 107 3.28 22.22 21.90
CA PRO A 107 4.45 21.51 22.43
C PRO A 107 5.41 22.48 23.12
N SER A 108 5.82 22.15 24.33
CA SER A 108 6.74 22.97 25.14
C SER A 108 7.88 22.14 25.71
N GLY A 109 8.91 22.76 26.24
CA GLY A 109 9.99 22.09 26.93
C GLY A 109 10.59 20.91 26.16
N SER A 110 10.58 19.74 26.79
CA SER A 110 11.04 18.49 26.17
C SER A 110 10.11 18.03 25.04
N GLY A 111 8.81 18.25 25.13
CA GLY A 111 7.84 17.94 24.08
C GLY A 111 8.11 18.70 22.78
N ALA A 112 8.46 20.00 22.87
CA ALA A 112 8.89 20.77 21.70
C ALA A 112 10.19 20.21 21.07
N ASN A 113 11.15 19.82 21.92
CA ASN A 113 12.39 19.21 21.45
C ASN A 113 12.16 17.84 20.79
N PHE A 114 11.24 17.03 21.33
CA PHE A 114 10.89 15.74 20.75
C PHE A 114 10.11 15.87 19.44
N PHE A 115 9.24 16.87 19.35
CA PHE A 115 8.58 17.24 18.09
C PHE A 115 9.59 17.56 16.99
N GLU A 116 10.61 18.40 17.30
CA GLU A 116 11.68 18.71 16.36
C GLU A 116 12.57 17.50 16.04
N PHE A 117 12.89 16.68 17.05
CA PHE A 117 13.70 15.47 16.88
C PHE A 117 13.10 14.53 15.82
N ILE A 118 11.82 14.23 15.90
CA ILE A 118 11.17 13.35 14.92
C ILE A 118 11.28 13.92 13.50
N GLY A 119 10.97 15.22 13.32
CA GLY A 119 10.95 15.85 12.00
C GLY A 119 12.33 16.17 11.43
N GLN A 120 13.28 16.56 12.27
CA GLN A 120 14.56 17.14 11.82
C GLN A 120 15.78 16.21 12.03
N GLU A 121 15.65 15.19 12.88
CA GLU A 121 16.75 14.27 13.17
C GLU A 121 16.39 12.81 12.80
N LEU A 122 15.28 12.27 13.32
CA LEU A 122 14.89 10.88 13.14
C LEU A 122 14.56 10.55 11.67
N TYR A 123 13.63 11.29 11.04
CA TYR A 123 13.26 11.03 9.66
C TYR A 123 14.40 11.25 8.65
N PRO A 124 15.21 12.33 8.73
CA PRO A 124 16.39 12.46 7.90
C PRO A 124 17.40 11.31 8.05
N TYR A 125 17.56 10.78 9.27
CA TYR A 125 18.40 9.60 9.51
C TYR A 125 17.82 8.35 8.84
N VAL A 126 16.54 8.09 9.04
CA VAL A 126 15.84 6.92 8.47
C VAL A 126 15.83 6.97 6.95
N ASP A 127 15.49 8.11 6.35
CA ASP A 127 15.45 8.27 4.89
C ASP A 127 16.83 8.11 4.23
N LYS A 128 17.89 8.49 4.94
CA LYS A 128 19.27 8.30 4.46
C LYS A 128 19.73 6.83 4.54
N LYS A 129 19.29 6.11 5.57
CA LYS A 129 19.77 4.76 5.87
C LYS A 129 18.92 3.66 5.25
N TYR A 130 17.63 3.89 5.09
CA TYR A 130 16.66 2.91 4.65
C TYR A 130 15.97 3.32 3.34
N ARG A 131 15.44 2.35 2.60
CA ARG A 131 14.73 2.56 1.33
C ARG A 131 13.28 2.95 1.58
N THR A 132 13.04 4.21 1.90
CA THR A 132 11.73 4.77 2.25
C THR A 132 11.00 5.35 1.04
N LEU A 133 9.67 5.31 1.09
CA LEU A 133 8.75 6.08 0.25
C LEU A 133 8.26 7.33 1.01
N PRO A 134 7.73 8.34 0.32
CA PRO A 134 7.26 9.56 0.98
C PRO A 134 5.98 9.36 1.82
N PHE A 135 5.29 8.23 1.71
CA PHE A 135 4.09 7.93 2.51
C PHE A 135 4.46 7.52 3.93
N ARG A 136 4.07 8.32 4.90
CA ARG A 136 4.42 8.19 6.31
C ARG A 136 3.19 8.14 7.19
N ILE A 137 3.14 7.17 8.09
CA ILE A 137 2.10 7.01 9.11
C ILE A 137 2.73 7.28 10.48
N ILE A 138 1.99 7.93 11.38
CA ILE A 138 2.33 8.03 12.80
C ILE A 138 1.21 7.41 13.64
N ALA A 139 1.59 6.64 14.66
CA ALA A 139 0.67 6.00 15.59
C ALA A 139 1.10 6.21 17.03
N GLY A 140 0.14 6.41 17.92
CA GLY A 140 0.35 6.55 19.36
C GLY A 140 -0.89 6.15 20.14
N HIS A 141 -0.72 6.01 21.46
CA HIS A 141 -1.77 5.64 22.39
C HIS A 141 -1.72 6.55 23.63
N ASP A 142 -2.88 7.00 24.10
CA ASP A 142 -2.98 7.86 25.29
C ASP A 142 -2.26 9.19 25.11
N THR A 143 -1.31 9.56 25.95
CA THR A 143 -0.49 10.78 25.89
C THR A 143 0.18 10.95 24.55
N THR A 144 0.75 9.88 23.98
CA THR A 144 1.42 9.95 22.68
C THR A 144 0.43 10.03 21.49
N ALA A 145 -0.81 9.58 21.68
CA ALA A 145 -1.90 9.80 20.72
C ALA A 145 -2.38 11.26 20.72
N GLY A 146 -2.30 11.94 21.85
CA GLY A 146 -2.44 13.39 21.91
C GLY A 146 -1.29 14.10 21.19
N PHE A 147 -0.05 13.75 21.54
CA PHE A 147 1.16 14.36 20.98
C PHE A 147 1.23 14.32 19.46
N LEU A 148 0.91 13.19 18.83
CA LEU A 148 1.01 13.06 17.35
C LEU A 148 0.17 14.09 16.60
N ASN A 149 -0.91 14.62 17.20
CA ASN A 149 -1.78 15.62 16.59
C ASN A 149 -1.09 16.98 16.39
N PHE A 150 -0.02 17.28 17.12
CA PHE A 150 0.74 18.51 16.91
C PHE A 150 1.33 18.63 15.50
N TYR A 151 1.58 17.50 14.82
CA TYR A 151 2.04 17.54 13.42
C TYR A 151 0.97 18.06 12.46
N LEU A 152 -0.32 17.98 12.81
CA LEU A 152 -1.41 18.58 12.03
C LEU A 152 -1.46 20.11 12.14
N TYR A 153 -0.81 20.72 13.15
CA TYR A 153 -0.76 22.16 13.27
C TYR A 153 0.12 22.85 12.22
N LYS A 154 0.94 22.06 11.49
CA LYS A 154 1.78 22.57 10.41
C LYS A 154 1.00 22.70 9.10
N ASP A 155 1.35 23.71 8.29
CA ASP A 155 0.74 23.91 6.97
C ASP A 155 1.03 22.74 6.00
N ASN A 156 2.19 22.12 6.15
CA ASN A 156 2.59 20.91 5.44
C ASN A 156 2.88 19.81 6.46
N PRO A 157 1.88 19.00 6.84
CA PRO A 157 2.07 17.90 7.76
C PRO A 157 3.13 16.90 7.26
N VAL A 158 3.96 16.41 8.19
CA VAL A 158 5.04 15.44 7.88
C VAL A 158 4.47 14.07 7.54
N PHE A 159 3.30 13.75 8.09
CA PHE A 159 2.65 12.45 7.96
C PHE A 159 1.43 12.52 7.04
N ASN A 160 1.20 11.42 6.33
CA ASN A 160 0.04 11.23 5.48
C ASN A 160 -1.12 10.54 6.23
N ALA A 161 -0.79 9.81 7.30
CA ALA A 161 -1.79 9.14 8.12
C ALA A 161 -1.47 9.26 9.61
N TYR A 162 -2.52 9.40 10.41
CA TYR A 162 -2.50 9.59 11.85
C TYR A 162 -3.39 8.51 12.48
N ILE A 163 -2.83 7.73 13.41
CA ILE A 163 -3.55 6.70 14.17
C ILE A 163 -3.49 7.09 15.65
N SER A 164 -4.59 7.65 16.13
CA SER A 164 -4.72 8.24 17.46
C SER A 164 -5.63 7.36 18.32
N LEU A 165 -5.04 6.61 19.25
CA LEU A 165 -5.75 5.63 20.09
C LEU A 165 -5.91 6.19 21.51
N ALA A 166 -7.15 6.40 21.96
CA ALA A 166 -7.49 6.97 23.28
C ALA A 166 -6.69 8.26 23.59
N PRO A 167 -6.76 9.32 22.76
CA PRO A 167 -5.87 10.46 22.86
C PRO A 167 -6.11 11.30 24.11
N GLU A 168 -5.08 11.48 24.94
CA GLU A 168 -5.02 12.55 25.92
C GLU A 168 -4.68 13.86 25.21
N MET A 169 -5.67 14.73 25.02
CA MET A 169 -5.56 15.93 24.20
C MET A 169 -5.11 17.14 25.03
N ALA A 170 -4.17 17.90 24.45
CA ALA A 170 -3.81 19.22 24.96
C ALA A 170 -5.00 20.20 24.87
N PRO A 171 -5.01 21.31 25.65
CA PRO A 171 -6.08 22.32 25.62
C PRO A 171 -6.41 22.78 24.19
N GLU A 172 -7.71 22.84 23.85
CA GLU A 172 -8.24 23.28 22.55
C GLU A 172 -7.79 22.42 21.34
N MET A 173 -7.17 21.27 21.55
CA MET A 173 -6.68 20.41 20.46
C MET A 173 -7.83 19.88 19.59
N GLU A 174 -8.98 19.56 20.19
CA GLU A 174 -10.17 19.07 19.51
C GLU A 174 -10.75 20.09 18.50
N LYS A 175 -10.53 21.37 18.72
CA LYS A 175 -10.92 22.44 17.79
C LYS A 175 -9.82 22.71 16.76
N ARG A 176 -8.57 22.80 17.20
CA ARG A 176 -7.43 23.10 16.33
C ARG A 176 -7.20 22.03 15.27
N VAL A 177 -7.26 20.76 15.64
CA VAL A 177 -7.14 19.65 14.67
C VAL A 177 -8.22 19.77 13.61
N ALA A 178 -9.49 19.95 14.01
CA ALA A 178 -10.59 20.11 13.08
C ALA A 178 -10.37 21.34 12.16
N GLU A 179 -9.98 22.49 12.70
CA GLU A 179 -9.67 23.69 11.92
C GLU A 179 -8.53 23.44 10.89
N ARG A 180 -7.49 22.74 11.28
CA ARG A 180 -6.38 22.39 10.38
C ARG A 180 -6.81 21.44 9.26
N LEU A 181 -7.66 20.48 9.56
CA LEU A 181 -8.19 19.56 8.56
C LEU A 181 -9.02 20.25 7.47
N THR A 182 -9.66 21.40 7.76
CA THR A 182 -10.33 22.19 6.70
C THR A 182 -9.36 22.71 5.64
N LYS A 183 -8.07 22.89 5.98
CA LYS A 183 -7.03 23.49 5.14
C LYS A 183 -6.17 22.47 4.40
N ILE A 184 -6.42 21.17 4.60
CA ILE A 184 -5.64 20.09 3.97
C ILE A 184 -5.92 20.04 2.47
N THR A 185 -4.86 20.03 1.67
CA THR A 185 -4.91 20.01 0.19
C THR A 185 -4.30 18.76 -0.43
N LYS A 186 -3.67 17.91 0.39
CA LYS A 186 -3.09 16.62 -0.04
C LYS A 186 -3.84 15.47 0.64
N PRO A 187 -3.89 14.28 0.04
CA PRO A 187 -4.49 13.11 0.69
C PRO A 187 -3.94 12.89 2.10
N LEU A 188 -4.84 12.81 3.08
CA LEU A 188 -4.53 12.58 4.49
C LEU A 188 -5.55 11.62 5.08
N PHE A 189 -5.10 10.75 5.98
CA PHE A 189 -5.94 9.82 6.72
C PHE A 189 -5.86 10.14 8.21
N TYR A 190 -7.00 10.22 8.86
CA TYR A 190 -7.05 10.40 10.30
C TYR A 190 -7.97 9.34 10.93
N TYR A 191 -7.38 8.44 11.69
CA TYR A 191 -8.10 7.40 12.43
C TYR A 191 -8.03 7.71 13.92
N GLN A 192 -9.20 7.76 14.57
CA GLN A 192 -9.34 7.89 16.01
C GLN A 192 -10.05 6.66 16.57
N ALA A 193 -9.67 6.23 17.75
CA ALA A 193 -10.40 5.18 18.45
C ALA A 193 -10.43 5.42 19.96
N THR A 194 -11.54 5.02 20.60
CA THR A 194 -11.72 5.06 22.05
C THR A 194 -12.33 3.75 22.57
N GLY A 195 -12.08 3.45 23.85
CA GLY A 195 -12.68 2.34 24.55
C GLY A 195 -13.79 2.81 25.51
N GLU A 196 -14.87 2.03 25.66
CA GLU A 196 -15.94 2.34 26.60
C GLU A 196 -15.44 2.43 28.06
N GLY A 197 -14.45 1.62 28.42
CA GLY A 197 -13.82 1.61 29.74
C GLY A 197 -12.64 2.56 29.90
N ASP A 198 -12.52 3.55 29.02
CA ASP A 198 -11.49 4.58 29.09
C ASP A 198 -11.83 5.70 30.09
N LEU A 199 -10.88 6.59 30.37
CA LEU A 199 -11.14 7.75 31.21
C LEU A 199 -12.23 8.61 30.56
N LYS A 200 -13.13 9.13 31.41
CA LYS A 200 -14.27 9.93 30.96
C LYS A 200 -13.83 11.14 30.15
N GLU A 201 -12.76 11.83 30.60
CA GLU A 201 -12.22 13.00 29.93
C GLU A 201 -11.68 12.69 28.53
N ILE A 202 -10.97 11.57 28.36
CA ILE A 202 -10.49 11.11 27.04
C ILE A 202 -11.68 10.87 26.10
N ASN A 203 -12.71 10.16 26.57
CA ASN A 203 -13.91 9.87 25.77
C ASN A 203 -14.68 11.15 25.40
N GLU A 204 -14.82 12.12 26.31
CA GLU A 204 -15.51 13.39 26.06
C GLU A 204 -14.74 14.22 25.02
N LYS A 205 -13.43 14.38 25.17
CA LYS A 205 -12.60 15.13 24.23
C LYS A 205 -12.53 14.47 22.84
N ALA A 206 -12.43 13.14 22.80
CA ALA A 206 -12.47 12.40 21.55
C ALA A 206 -13.83 12.53 20.83
N ALA A 207 -14.95 12.54 21.58
CA ALA A 207 -16.28 12.76 21.02
C ALA A 207 -16.45 14.21 20.50
N GLU A 208 -15.88 15.21 21.18
CA GLU A 208 -15.87 16.60 20.73
C GLU A 208 -15.08 16.74 19.43
N LEU A 209 -13.89 16.16 19.32
CA LEU A 209 -13.10 16.13 18.10
C LEU A 209 -13.85 15.43 16.95
N ASP A 210 -14.47 14.29 17.21
CA ASP A 210 -15.28 13.55 16.24
C ASP A 210 -16.42 14.42 15.68
N ALA A 211 -17.15 15.10 16.56
CA ALA A 211 -18.22 16.00 16.16
C ALA A 211 -17.71 17.17 15.30
N ASN A 212 -16.57 17.74 15.66
CA ASN A 212 -15.94 18.86 14.94
C ASN A 212 -15.43 18.41 13.55
N ILE A 213 -14.91 17.19 13.41
CA ILE A 213 -14.39 16.70 12.13
C ILE A 213 -15.52 16.30 11.18
N LYS A 214 -16.56 15.64 11.66
CA LYS A 214 -17.66 15.13 10.82
C LYS A 214 -18.41 16.19 10.01
N VAL A 215 -18.37 17.44 10.45
CA VAL A 215 -19.02 18.54 9.75
C VAL A 215 -18.14 19.22 8.70
N ILE A 216 -16.90 18.79 8.53
CA ILE A 216 -15.95 19.40 7.59
C ILE A 216 -16.21 18.89 6.17
N PRO A 217 -16.61 19.75 5.21
CA PRO A 217 -16.88 19.34 3.82
C PRO A 217 -15.57 19.26 3.00
N ASN A 218 -14.58 18.50 3.44
CA ASN A 218 -13.30 18.36 2.74
C ASN A 218 -13.07 16.90 2.32
N ALA A 219 -13.16 16.63 1.01
CA ALA A 219 -12.95 15.31 0.43
C ALA A 219 -11.46 14.90 0.35
N THR A 220 -10.53 15.81 0.68
CA THR A 220 -9.09 15.56 0.57
C THR A 220 -8.59 14.65 1.69
N PHE A 221 -9.23 14.68 2.88
CA PHE A 221 -8.89 13.77 3.96
C PHE A 221 -9.97 12.70 4.16
N LYS A 222 -9.54 11.53 4.61
CA LYS A 222 -10.42 10.45 5.08
C LYS A 222 -10.35 10.39 6.59
N TYR A 223 -11.52 10.27 7.22
CA TYR A 223 -11.66 10.20 8.66
C TYR A 223 -12.50 8.99 9.08
N GLN A 224 -12.05 8.33 10.15
CA GLN A 224 -12.82 7.30 10.84
C GLN A 224 -12.62 7.44 12.34
N ASN A 225 -13.73 7.30 13.09
CA ASN A 225 -13.72 7.20 14.56
C ASN A 225 -14.45 5.92 14.97
N ASP A 226 -13.75 5.08 15.73
CA ASP A 226 -14.28 3.83 16.26
C ASP A 226 -14.39 3.90 17.79
N ALA A 227 -15.60 3.72 18.32
CA ALA A 227 -15.87 3.59 19.74
C ALA A 227 -16.10 2.11 20.10
N PHE A 228 -15.15 1.48 20.76
CA PHE A 228 -15.19 0.04 21.05
C PHE A 228 -15.90 -0.27 22.38
N LYS A 229 -17.10 -0.86 22.28
CA LYS A 229 -17.81 -1.38 23.46
C LYS A 229 -17.02 -2.49 24.16
N GLY A 230 -16.99 -2.44 25.48
CA GLY A 230 -16.29 -3.42 26.32
C GLY A 230 -14.78 -3.42 26.16
N ALA A 231 -14.20 -2.40 25.53
CA ALA A 231 -12.76 -2.20 25.52
C ALA A 231 -12.34 -1.38 26.73
N SER A 232 -11.33 -1.84 27.47
CA SER A 232 -10.59 -1.01 28.41
C SER A 232 -9.59 -0.17 27.67
N HIS A 233 -8.98 0.81 28.35
CA HIS A 233 -7.88 1.62 27.83
C HIS A 233 -6.81 0.77 27.11
N TYR A 234 -6.34 -0.31 27.71
CA TYR A 234 -5.28 -1.15 27.13
C TYR A 234 -5.79 -2.16 26.09
N SER A 235 -6.98 -2.76 26.27
CA SER A 235 -7.51 -3.72 25.30
C SER A 235 -7.98 -3.04 24.01
N LEU A 236 -8.16 -1.73 24.03
CA LEU A 236 -8.43 -0.90 22.86
C LEU A 236 -7.38 -1.12 21.75
N VAL A 237 -6.10 -1.14 22.10
CA VAL A 237 -4.99 -1.32 21.14
C VAL A 237 -5.19 -2.57 20.29
N ALA A 238 -5.48 -3.72 20.94
CA ALA A 238 -5.66 -4.99 20.22
C ALA A 238 -6.89 -5.00 19.30
N LYS A 239 -7.90 -4.17 19.57
CA LYS A 239 -9.11 -4.06 18.73
C LYS A 239 -8.95 -3.01 17.63
N ALA A 240 -8.34 -1.88 17.93
CA ALA A 240 -8.27 -0.74 17.04
C ALA A 240 -7.15 -0.83 15.98
N VAL A 241 -5.99 -1.41 16.31
CA VAL A 241 -4.84 -1.48 15.40
C VAL A 241 -5.18 -2.15 14.06
N PRO A 242 -5.87 -3.30 14.00
CA PRO A 242 -6.31 -3.87 12.73
C PRO A 242 -7.18 -2.91 11.92
N ASN A 243 -8.23 -2.34 12.55
CA ASN A 243 -9.14 -1.42 11.89
C ASN A 243 -8.41 -0.17 11.34
N ALA A 244 -7.50 0.40 12.14
CA ALA A 244 -6.72 1.56 11.75
C ALA A 244 -5.88 1.33 10.49
N ILE A 245 -5.15 0.22 10.45
CA ILE A 245 -4.29 -0.10 9.31
C ILE A 245 -5.11 -0.40 8.06
N TYR A 246 -6.20 -1.18 8.17
CA TYR A 246 -7.08 -1.45 7.03
C TYR A 246 -7.84 -0.19 6.57
N PHE A 247 -8.17 0.75 7.46
CA PHE A 247 -8.73 2.04 7.10
C PHE A 247 -7.74 2.89 6.27
N VAL A 248 -6.48 2.98 6.71
CA VAL A 248 -5.45 3.73 5.97
C VAL A 248 -5.25 3.14 4.58
N PHE A 249 -5.23 1.82 4.47
CA PHE A 249 -4.99 1.10 3.21
C PHE A 249 -6.28 0.58 2.54
N ASP A 250 -7.43 1.22 2.84
CA ASP A 250 -8.68 0.89 2.17
C ASP A 250 -8.56 1.01 0.64
N GLY A 251 -8.99 -0.04 -0.08
CA GLY A 251 -8.88 -0.15 -1.54
C GLY A 251 -7.49 -0.59 -2.04
N TYR A 252 -6.48 -0.73 -1.17
CA TYR A 252 -5.18 -1.31 -1.55
C TYR A 252 -5.31 -2.79 -1.92
N GLN A 253 -6.29 -3.49 -1.38
CA GLN A 253 -6.49 -4.93 -1.52
C GLN A 253 -6.65 -5.35 -3.00
N PRO A 254 -6.29 -6.60 -3.36
CA PRO A 254 -6.63 -7.16 -4.66
C PRO A 254 -8.14 -7.10 -4.94
N ILE A 255 -8.52 -7.19 -6.21
CA ILE A 255 -9.93 -7.31 -6.60
C ILE A 255 -10.56 -8.47 -5.83
N SER A 256 -11.52 -8.14 -4.95
CA SER A 256 -12.23 -9.13 -4.15
C SER A 256 -13.31 -9.85 -4.99
N MET A 257 -13.78 -11.00 -4.51
CA MET A 257 -14.88 -11.70 -5.15
C MET A 257 -16.16 -10.85 -5.20
N VAL A 258 -16.43 -10.06 -4.17
CA VAL A 258 -17.57 -9.13 -4.12
C VAL A 258 -17.40 -8.02 -5.16
N GLU A 259 -16.22 -7.38 -5.22
CA GLU A 259 -15.90 -6.36 -6.22
C GLU A 259 -16.04 -6.92 -7.65
N PHE A 260 -15.54 -8.14 -7.87
CA PHE A 260 -15.67 -8.83 -9.15
C PHE A 260 -17.13 -9.07 -9.55
N GLN A 261 -17.95 -9.62 -8.65
CA GLN A 261 -19.35 -9.97 -8.94
C GLN A 261 -20.26 -8.77 -9.05
N ASP A 262 -20.10 -7.78 -8.13
CA ASP A 262 -21.04 -6.68 -7.99
C ASP A 262 -20.73 -5.48 -8.87
N LYS A 263 -19.48 -5.33 -9.30
CA LYS A 263 -19.03 -4.21 -10.13
C LYS A 263 -18.53 -4.69 -11.49
N ILE A 264 -17.46 -5.48 -11.53
CA ILE A 264 -16.72 -5.77 -12.77
C ILE A 264 -17.55 -6.60 -13.74
N LEU A 265 -18.22 -7.67 -13.27
CA LEU A 265 -19.07 -8.51 -14.13
C LEU A 265 -20.31 -7.78 -14.69
N LYS A 266 -20.69 -6.65 -14.08
CA LYS A 266 -21.84 -5.83 -14.51
C LYS A 266 -21.46 -4.72 -15.50
N LEU A 267 -20.17 -4.60 -15.83
CA LEU A 267 -19.73 -3.67 -16.85
C LEU A 267 -20.17 -4.13 -18.23
N ASP A 268 -20.65 -3.22 -19.06
CA ASP A 268 -20.93 -3.44 -20.47
C ASP A 268 -19.64 -3.39 -21.31
N ALA A 269 -18.68 -2.54 -20.92
CA ALA A 269 -17.37 -2.35 -21.54
C ALA A 269 -16.40 -1.68 -20.53
N GLY A 270 -15.11 -1.50 -20.92
CA GLY A 270 -14.13 -0.78 -20.12
C GLY A 270 -13.53 -1.59 -18.97
N TYR A 271 -13.42 -2.89 -19.12
CA TYR A 271 -12.82 -3.78 -18.10
C TYR A 271 -11.37 -3.42 -17.82
N THR A 272 -10.60 -3.15 -18.86
CA THR A 272 -9.21 -2.73 -18.75
C THR A 272 -9.10 -1.34 -18.13
N ASP A 273 -9.99 -0.41 -18.50
CA ASP A 273 -10.04 0.94 -17.93
C ASP A 273 -10.37 0.90 -16.43
N TYR A 274 -11.24 -0.03 -15.99
CA TYR A 274 -11.50 -0.25 -14.57
C TYR A 274 -10.21 -0.61 -13.81
N LEU A 275 -9.40 -1.50 -14.36
CA LEU A 275 -8.11 -1.89 -13.76
C LEU A 275 -7.14 -0.71 -13.70
N ILE A 276 -7.03 0.04 -14.80
CA ILE A 276 -6.17 1.23 -14.88
C ILE A 276 -6.60 2.25 -13.84
N ALA A 277 -7.89 2.59 -13.79
CA ALA A 277 -8.45 3.56 -12.84
C ALA A 277 -8.23 3.16 -11.38
N LYS A 278 -8.34 1.86 -11.05
CA LYS A 278 -8.02 1.35 -9.70
C LYS A 278 -6.60 1.69 -9.30
N TYR A 279 -5.61 1.42 -10.15
CA TYR A 279 -4.20 1.66 -9.83
C TYR A 279 -3.80 3.14 -9.89
N ASP A 280 -4.41 3.93 -10.76
CA ASP A 280 -4.24 5.38 -10.81
C ASP A 280 -4.79 6.06 -9.54
N GLU A 281 -5.95 5.61 -9.03
CA GLU A 281 -6.51 6.11 -7.77
C GLU A 281 -5.62 5.74 -6.57
N LEU A 282 -5.05 4.52 -6.55
CA LEU A 282 -4.11 4.11 -5.52
C LEU A 282 -2.82 4.96 -5.57
N GLU A 283 -2.26 5.21 -6.76
CA GLU A 283 -1.08 6.08 -6.92
C GLU A 283 -1.36 7.50 -6.43
N LYS A 284 -2.52 8.06 -6.80
CA LYS A 284 -2.95 9.39 -6.37
C LYS A 284 -3.11 9.48 -4.84
N ARG A 285 -3.70 8.45 -4.23
CA ARG A 285 -4.00 8.39 -2.79
C ARG A 285 -2.75 8.23 -1.94
N PHE A 286 -1.85 7.35 -2.34
CA PHE A 286 -0.65 7.04 -1.56
C PHE A 286 0.59 7.80 -2.01
N GLY A 287 0.58 8.45 -3.17
CA GLY A 287 1.71 9.20 -3.70
C GLY A 287 2.90 8.35 -4.16
N PHE A 288 2.68 7.06 -4.38
CA PHE A 288 3.68 6.15 -4.94
C PHE A 288 3.04 5.09 -5.85
N LYS A 289 3.83 4.61 -6.83
CA LYS A 289 3.37 3.60 -7.79
C LYS A 289 3.22 2.24 -7.16
N ILE A 290 2.06 1.63 -7.38
CA ILE A 290 1.78 0.24 -7.02
C ILE A 290 1.74 -0.55 -8.31
N LYS A 291 2.55 -1.61 -8.39
CA LYS A 291 2.55 -2.49 -9.57
C LYS A 291 1.24 -3.28 -9.61
N PRO A 292 0.48 -3.23 -10.72
CA PRO A 292 -0.76 -3.99 -10.84
C PRO A 292 -0.54 -5.48 -10.59
N ARG A 293 -1.40 -6.08 -9.77
CA ARG A 293 -1.27 -7.46 -9.35
C ARG A 293 -1.68 -8.44 -10.44
N LEU A 294 -0.99 -9.57 -10.51
CA LEU A 294 -1.34 -10.64 -11.44
C LEU A 294 -2.74 -11.23 -11.18
N SER A 295 -3.18 -11.26 -9.91
CA SER A 295 -4.54 -11.65 -9.54
C SER A 295 -5.60 -10.73 -10.14
N ASP A 296 -5.32 -9.42 -10.22
CA ASP A 296 -6.23 -8.44 -10.76
C ASP A 296 -6.31 -8.53 -12.29
N PHE A 297 -5.18 -8.75 -12.97
CA PHE A 297 -5.20 -9.12 -14.40
C PHE A 297 -6.07 -10.34 -14.68
N LYS A 298 -5.93 -11.38 -13.84
CA LYS A 298 -6.73 -12.61 -13.97
C LYS A 298 -8.22 -12.38 -13.72
N ALA A 299 -8.58 -11.51 -12.78
CA ALA A 299 -9.97 -11.15 -12.52
C ALA A 299 -10.57 -10.40 -13.74
N ILE A 300 -9.85 -9.45 -14.30
CA ILE A 300 -10.29 -8.72 -15.51
C ILE A 300 -10.41 -9.65 -16.71
N GLU A 301 -9.42 -10.50 -16.97
CA GLU A 301 -9.48 -11.52 -18.02
C GLU A 301 -10.72 -12.40 -17.88
N ALA A 302 -10.99 -12.90 -16.66
CA ALA A 302 -12.15 -13.76 -16.40
C ALA A 302 -13.49 -13.04 -16.71
N ALA A 303 -13.59 -11.75 -16.39
CA ALA A 303 -14.78 -10.94 -16.71
C ALA A 303 -14.94 -10.74 -18.23
N ILE A 304 -13.86 -10.37 -18.92
CA ILE A 304 -13.81 -10.23 -20.38
C ILE A 304 -14.27 -11.54 -21.08
N LEU A 305 -13.74 -12.68 -20.64
CA LEU A 305 -14.09 -13.98 -21.21
C LEU A 305 -15.55 -14.36 -20.94
N LYS A 306 -16.04 -14.12 -19.72
CA LYS A 306 -17.41 -14.44 -19.33
C LYS A 306 -18.44 -13.61 -20.12
N ASN A 307 -18.15 -12.33 -20.32
CA ASN A 307 -19.03 -11.41 -21.03
C ASN A 307 -18.75 -11.34 -22.55
N LYS A 308 -17.78 -12.15 -23.03
CA LYS A 308 -17.37 -12.22 -24.44
C LYS A 308 -16.88 -10.87 -25.02
N ALA A 309 -16.40 -9.97 -24.17
CA ALA A 309 -15.86 -8.67 -24.56
C ALA A 309 -14.42 -8.79 -25.08
N TYR A 310 -14.18 -9.68 -26.04
CA TYR A 310 -12.82 -10.10 -26.44
C TYR A 310 -11.92 -8.97 -26.93
N ASN A 311 -12.49 -7.89 -27.49
CA ASN A 311 -11.74 -6.71 -27.91
C ASN A 311 -10.98 -6.04 -26.77
N GLU A 312 -11.43 -6.20 -25.52
CA GLU A 312 -10.77 -5.68 -24.31
C GLU A 312 -9.46 -6.41 -23.95
N LEU A 313 -9.21 -7.61 -24.54
CA LEU A 313 -7.96 -8.33 -24.33
C LEU A 313 -6.74 -7.62 -24.93
N MET A 314 -6.93 -6.80 -25.99
CA MET A 314 -5.83 -6.03 -26.56
C MET A 314 -5.36 -4.88 -25.64
N PRO A 315 -6.24 -3.97 -25.15
CA PRO A 315 -5.85 -3.00 -24.12
C PRO A 315 -5.25 -3.67 -22.87
N LEU A 316 -5.79 -4.83 -22.45
CA LEU A 316 -5.25 -5.57 -21.30
C LEU A 316 -3.83 -6.09 -21.57
N SER A 317 -3.55 -6.56 -22.82
CA SER A 317 -2.21 -6.93 -23.27
C SER A 317 -1.25 -5.75 -23.19
N ASP A 318 -1.65 -4.57 -23.68
CA ASP A 318 -0.82 -3.37 -23.69
C ASP A 318 -0.51 -2.92 -22.24
N PHE A 319 -1.51 -2.94 -21.37
CA PHE A 319 -1.34 -2.61 -19.95
C PHE A 319 -0.41 -3.62 -19.25
N ALA A 320 -0.56 -4.92 -19.58
CA ALA A 320 0.33 -5.95 -19.07
C ALA A 320 1.79 -5.76 -19.56
N ASN A 321 2.00 -5.46 -20.83
CA ASN A 321 3.34 -5.20 -21.39
C ASN A 321 4.02 -3.98 -20.77
N LYS A 322 3.25 -2.94 -20.42
CA LYS A 322 3.75 -1.75 -19.73
C LYS A 322 4.29 -2.07 -18.33
N HIS A 323 3.61 -2.94 -17.58
CA HIS A 323 3.94 -3.22 -16.18
C HIS A 323 4.79 -4.50 -15.98
N TYR A 324 4.74 -5.42 -16.94
CA TYR A 324 5.46 -6.69 -16.96
C TYR A 324 6.20 -6.87 -18.30
N PRO A 325 7.14 -5.96 -18.64
CA PRO A 325 7.85 -6.01 -19.92
C PRO A 325 8.67 -7.30 -20.03
N LYS A 326 8.78 -7.82 -21.26
CA LYS A 326 9.54 -9.04 -21.59
C LYS A 326 9.03 -10.34 -20.93
N THR A 327 7.82 -10.32 -20.38
CA THR A 327 7.17 -11.50 -19.77
C THR A 327 6.07 -12.06 -20.68
N THR A 328 5.63 -13.26 -20.39
CA THR A 328 4.54 -13.94 -21.13
C THR A 328 3.17 -13.29 -20.94
N LEU A 329 2.96 -12.43 -19.94
CA LEU A 329 1.64 -11.94 -19.55
C LEU A 329 0.92 -11.17 -20.67
N GLY A 330 1.55 -10.12 -21.21
CA GLY A 330 0.92 -9.33 -22.27
C GLY A 330 0.76 -10.12 -23.56
N THR A 331 1.79 -10.87 -23.95
CA THR A 331 1.74 -11.73 -25.13
C THR A 331 0.66 -12.82 -25.03
N TYR A 332 0.39 -13.31 -23.83
CA TYR A 332 -0.71 -14.23 -23.58
C TYR A 332 -2.07 -13.59 -23.86
N HIS A 333 -2.33 -12.37 -23.36
CA HIS A 333 -3.59 -11.67 -23.63
C HIS A 333 -3.76 -11.34 -25.13
N GLU A 334 -2.68 -10.94 -25.81
CA GLU A 334 -2.68 -10.75 -27.27
C GLU A 334 -3.05 -12.04 -28.01
N ALA A 335 -2.42 -13.13 -27.64
CA ALA A 335 -2.69 -14.42 -28.27
C ALA A 335 -4.13 -14.92 -27.98
N LEU A 336 -4.60 -14.71 -26.75
CA LEU A 336 -5.95 -15.03 -26.33
C LEU A 336 -7.01 -14.21 -27.10
N TYR A 337 -6.75 -12.94 -27.36
CA TYR A 337 -7.59 -12.12 -28.23
C TYR A 337 -7.74 -12.76 -29.62
N PHE A 338 -6.64 -13.06 -30.30
CA PHE A 338 -6.69 -13.69 -31.62
C PHE A 338 -7.35 -15.07 -31.60
N GLU A 339 -7.13 -15.86 -30.55
CA GLU A 339 -7.79 -17.15 -30.39
C GLU A 339 -9.32 -16.99 -30.25
N LYS A 340 -9.78 -16.06 -29.41
CA LYS A 340 -11.21 -15.84 -29.14
C LYS A 340 -11.95 -15.16 -30.30
N THR A 341 -11.23 -14.45 -31.14
CA THR A 341 -11.77 -13.82 -32.36
C THR A 341 -11.57 -14.68 -33.62
N GLY A 342 -11.17 -15.95 -33.48
CA GLY A 342 -11.07 -16.89 -34.59
C GLY A 342 -9.85 -16.73 -35.50
N ASN A 343 -8.94 -15.82 -35.19
CA ASN A 343 -7.73 -15.60 -35.98
C ASN A 343 -6.59 -16.51 -35.50
N TYR A 344 -6.75 -17.80 -35.77
CA TYR A 344 -5.88 -18.85 -35.22
C TYR A 344 -4.43 -18.75 -35.67
N LYS A 345 -4.16 -18.27 -36.90
CA LYS A 345 -2.79 -18.06 -37.39
C LYS A 345 -2.06 -17.02 -36.59
N LYS A 346 -2.72 -15.86 -36.29
CA LYS A 346 -2.14 -14.83 -35.45
C LYS A 346 -2.00 -15.30 -34.00
N ALA A 347 -2.98 -16.02 -33.48
CA ALA A 347 -2.93 -16.61 -32.13
C ALA A 347 -1.70 -17.50 -31.96
N ILE A 348 -1.48 -18.46 -32.88
CA ILE A 348 -0.31 -19.35 -32.87
C ILE A 348 0.98 -18.56 -32.86
N LYS A 349 1.12 -17.56 -33.75
CA LYS A 349 2.31 -16.71 -33.83
C LYS A 349 2.55 -15.95 -32.52
N SER A 350 1.51 -15.42 -31.89
CA SER A 350 1.62 -14.71 -30.61
C SER A 350 1.97 -15.65 -29.46
N TYR A 351 1.34 -16.83 -29.36
CA TYR A 351 1.73 -17.84 -28.37
C TYR A 351 3.19 -18.26 -28.50
N GLN A 352 3.71 -18.42 -29.71
CA GLN A 352 5.12 -18.78 -29.96
C GLN A 352 6.14 -17.73 -29.53
N LYS A 353 5.75 -16.44 -29.42
CA LYS A 353 6.63 -15.37 -28.89
C LYS A 353 7.10 -15.66 -27.45
N ALA A 354 6.33 -16.42 -26.68
CA ALA A 354 6.67 -16.79 -25.30
C ALA A 354 8.02 -17.51 -25.15
N PHE A 355 8.54 -18.11 -26.23
CA PHE A 355 9.82 -18.83 -26.21
C PHE A 355 10.99 -17.94 -25.73
N THR A 356 10.96 -16.63 -26.04
CA THR A 356 11.99 -15.65 -25.68
C THR A 356 11.65 -14.83 -24.44
N GLN A 357 10.55 -15.13 -23.76
CA GLN A 357 10.05 -14.32 -22.65
C GLN A 357 10.16 -15.04 -21.32
N GLU A 358 10.13 -14.27 -20.21
CA GLU A 358 10.08 -14.80 -18.87
C GLU A 358 8.65 -15.26 -18.55
N ALA A 359 8.55 -16.46 -17.98
CA ALA A 359 7.27 -17.01 -17.56
C ALA A 359 6.68 -16.23 -16.37
N VAL A 360 5.37 -16.07 -16.35
CA VAL A 360 4.64 -15.45 -15.23
C VAL A 360 3.66 -16.46 -14.65
N ARG A 361 3.93 -16.95 -13.44
CA ARG A 361 3.12 -17.97 -12.75
C ARG A 361 2.76 -19.12 -13.68
N GLU A 362 1.45 -19.43 -13.83
CA GLU A 362 0.93 -20.49 -14.70
C GLU A 362 1.07 -20.22 -16.20
N ILE A 363 1.34 -18.97 -16.61
CA ILE A 363 1.57 -18.62 -18.02
C ILE A 363 3.02 -18.96 -18.38
N THR A 364 3.30 -20.26 -18.41
CA THR A 364 4.62 -20.81 -18.74
C THR A 364 4.83 -20.90 -20.25
N LYS A 365 6.09 -21.07 -20.66
CA LYS A 365 6.41 -21.32 -22.07
C LYS A 365 5.70 -22.56 -22.60
N ASP A 366 5.71 -23.65 -21.82
CA ASP A 366 5.07 -24.90 -22.20
C ASP A 366 3.56 -24.73 -22.33
N PHE A 367 2.92 -24.01 -21.40
CA PHE A 367 1.51 -23.67 -21.50
C PHE A 367 1.19 -22.93 -22.80
N MET A 368 1.96 -21.90 -23.14
CA MET A 368 1.79 -21.12 -24.37
C MET A 368 2.02 -21.96 -25.63
N MET A 369 3.06 -22.80 -25.64
CA MET A 369 3.36 -23.67 -26.77
C MET A 369 2.29 -24.74 -26.97
N ASN A 370 1.77 -25.32 -25.88
CA ASN A 370 0.66 -26.31 -25.96
C ASN A 370 -0.61 -25.67 -26.53
N ARG A 371 -0.91 -24.40 -26.18
CA ARG A 371 -2.03 -23.69 -26.78
C ARG A 371 -1.81 -23.45 -28.28
N ALA A 372 -0.62 -23.04 -28.69
CA ALA A 372 -0.27 -22.89 -30.10
C ALA A 372 -0.45 -24.18 -30.87
N GLU A 373 -0.02 -25.33 -30.30
CA GLU A 373 -0.16 -26.64 -30.93
C GLU A 373 -1.62 -27.05 -31.11
N ALA A 374 -2.45 -26.81 -30.07
CA ALA A 374 -3.88 -27.13 -30.10
C ALA A 374 -4.68 -26.34 -31.16
N LEU A 375 -4.13 -25.24 -31.65
CA LEU A 375 -4.73 -24.41 -32.69
C LEU A 375 -4.26 -24.77 -34.11
N LYS A 376 -3.19 -25.57 -34.26
CA LYS A 376 -2.69 -25.96 -35.57
C LYS A 376 -3.76 -26.70 -36.38
N GLY A 377 -3.86 -26.33 -37.65
CA GLY A 377 -4.82 -26.94 -38.56
C GLY A 377 -6.25 -26.41 -38.47
N LYS A 378 -6.56 -25.54 -37.51
CA LYS A 378 -7.84 -24.83 -37.48
C LYS A 378 -7.86 -23.76 -38.56
N PRO A 379 -8.89 -23.67 -39.41
CA PRO A 379 -9.06 -22.55 -40.33
C PRO A 379 -9.43 -21.31 -39.57
N ASP A 380 -8.95 -20.13 -40.03
CA ASP A 380 -9.39 -18.86 -39.46
C ASP A 380 -10.91 -18.71 -39.69
N GLU A 381 -11.61 -18.26 -38.64
CA GLU A 381 -13.06 -18.02 -38.67
C GLU A 381 -13.33 -16.60 -39.14
N PRO A 382 -14.37 -16.34 -39.98
CA PRO A 382 -14.78 -14.98 -40.32
C PRO A 382 -15.22 -14.26 -39.05
N THR A 383 -14.56 -13.13 -38.72
CA THR A 383 -14.95 -12.29 -37.59
C THR A 383 -15.97 -11.25 -38.06
N GLU A 384 -17.13 -11.17 -37.40
CA GLU A 384 -18.13 -10.10 -37.65
C GLU A 384 -17.60 -8.69 -37.25
N ASP A 385 -16.47 -8.61 -36.53
CA ASP A 385 -15.91 -7.37 -35.94
C ASP A 385 -14.50 -7.01 -36.44
N ALA A 386 -14.07 -7.41 -37.63
CA ALA A 386 -12.83 -6.89 -38.19
C ALA A 386 -13.02 -5.46 -38.70
N PRO A 387 -12.25 -4.44 -38.27
CA PRO A 387 -12.29 -3.13 -38.92
C PRO A 387 -11.99 -3.34 -40.40
N ALA A 388 -12.86 -2.81 -41.29
CA ALA A 388 -12.69 -2.88 -42.73
C ALA A 388 -11.29 -2.36 -43.10
N GLU A 389 -10.47 -3.22 -43.69
CA GLU A 389 -9.21 -2.81 -44.28
C GLU A 389 -9.52 -1.72 -45.31
N THR A 390 -9.04 -0.49 -45.07
CA THR A 390 -9.10 0.60 -46.05
C THR A 390 -8.38 0.15 -47.33
N PRO A 391 -9.04 0.12 -48.47
CA PRO A 391 -8.37 -0.32 -49.69
C PRO A 391 -7.21 0.64 -50.00
N THR A 392 -6.00 0.10 -50.04
CA THR A 392 -4.82 0.80 -50.54
C THR A 392 -5.05 1.13 -52.02
N ASN A 393 -5.36 2.39 -52.33
CA ASN A 393 -5.36 2.91 -53.68
C ASN A 393 -3.94 2.81 -54.28
N GLN A 394 -3.76 1.85 -55.18
CA GLN A 394 -2.61 1.86 -56.07
C GLN A 394 -2.69 3.09 -57.03
N PRO A 395 -1.65 3.85 -57.20
CA PRO A 395 -1.62 4.90 -58.23
C PRO A 395 -1.63 4.23 -59.62
N THR A 396 -2.67 4.50 -60.36
CA THR A 396 -2.69 4.22 -61.81
C THR A 396 -1.63 5.10 -62.50
N GLU A 397 -0.57 4.48 -63.00
CA GLU A 397 0.31 5.10 -64.01
C GLU A 397 -0.52 5.59 -65.21
N LYS A 398 -0.50 6.87 -65.46
CA LYS A 398 -0.92 7.43 -66.74
C LYS A 398 0.32 7.52 -67.63
N THR A 399 0.34 6.66 -68.66
CA THR A 399 1.08 6.87 -69.87
C THR A 399 0.44 8.01 -70.67
N GLU A 400 1.16 9.10 -70.87
CA GLU A 400 1.37 9.85 -72.09
C GLU A 400 2.41 10.96 -71.84
#